data_6b7091d1526e6a93d30bdfb9f00b5c47
#
_entry.id   6b7091d1526e6a93d30bdfb9f00b5c47
#
_cell.length_a   1.000
_cell.length_b   1.000
_cell.length_c   1.000
_cell.angle_alpha   90.00
_cell.angle_beta   90.00
_cell.angle_gamma   90.00
#
_symmetry.space_group_name_H-M   'P 1'
#
loop_
_entity.id
_entity.type
_entity.pdbx_description
1 polymer ?
#
loop_
_entity_poly.entity_id
_entity_poly.type
_entity_poly.pdbx_seq_one_letter_code
_entity_poly.pdbx_strand_id
1 'polypeptide(L)'
;SALTTTTIDKHTADSLRGYSSIDVLAGSVALAPIGEGELVQRSAVLTGGPIEATREFSFPVDRDRALNGDLRSGERVDVLATYGSGTDATTTVLARDADVIRVTDAKSGSLGASGKLIITLGLVSADQLLDAVHAAQVASITVVRSTLAGDTTGTRSSTTGPLARSVAGRP
;
A
#
# COMPACT_ATOMS: atom_id res chain seq x y z
N SER A 1 21.81 -6.86 17.11
CA SER A 1 22.03 -5.53 17.71
C SER A 1 20.86 -5.19 18.61
N ALA A 2 21.13 -4.59 19.76
CA ALA A 2 20.09 -4.21 20.73
C ALA A 2 19.72 -2.74 20.50
N LEU A 3 18.43 -2.42 20.56
CA LEU A 3 17.95 -1.04 20.61
C LEU A 3 18.14 -0.50 22.03
N THR A 4 18.51 0.76 22.16
CA THR A 4 18.60 1.48 23.43
C THR A 4 17.79 2.76 23.38
N THR A 5 17.31 3.22 24.53
CA THR A 5 16.65 4.53 24.64
C THR A 5 17.66 5.59 25.03
N THR A 6 17.51 6.77 24.45
CA THR A 6 18.26 7.96 24.87
C THR A 6 17.29 9.08 25.22
N THR A 7 17.68 9.91 26.19
CA THR A 7 16.87 11.07 26.57
C THR A 7 17.25 12.27 25.73
N ILE A 8 16.29 12.84 25.03
CA ILE A 8 16.43 14.08 24.28
C ILE A 8 15.35 15.07 24.71
N ASP A 9 15.60 16.37 24.53
CA ASP A 9 14.59 17.37 24.84
C ASP A 9 13.37 17.25 23.89
N LYS A 10 12.21 17.69 24.38
CA LYS A 10 10.94 17.52 23.68
C LYS A 10 10.91 18.19 22.31
N HIS A 11 11.52 19.36 22.18
CA HIS A 11 11.51 20.13 20.93
C HIS A 11 12.34 19.39 19.84
N THR A 12 13.47 18.86 20.23
CA THR A 12 14.32 18.01 19.36
C THR A 12 13.61 16.71 19.02
N ALA A 13 12.96 16.05 20.00
CA ALA A 13 12.19 14.80 19.76
C ALA A 13 11.07 14.98 18.73
N ASP A 14 10.31 16.05 18.82
CA ASP A 14 9.22 16.38 17.89
C ASP A 14 9.74 16.61 16.46
N SER A 15 10.90 17.27 16.32
CA SER A 15 11.52 17.53 15.01
C SER A 15 12.09 16.28 14.35
N LEU A 16 12.63 15.37 15.14
CA LEU A 16 13.30 14.15 14.64
C LEU A 16 12.34 13.01 14.30
N ARG A 17 11.03 13.13 14.59
CA ARG A 17 10.02 12.11 14.35
C ARG A 17 10.41 10.71 14.85
N GLY A 18 11.07 10.66 16.00
CA GLY A 18 11.46 9.42 16.66
C GLY A 18 10.28 8.70 17.34
N TYR A 19 10.56 7.54 17.89
CA TYR A 19 9.63 6.80 18.74
C TYR A 19 9.85 7.12 20.21
N SER A 20 8.78 7.21 20.98
CA SER A 20 8.83 7.49 22.42
C SER A 20 9.09 6.27 23.31
N SER A 21 8.98 5.07 22.74
CA SER A 21 9.21 3.80 23.44
C SER A 21 9.74 2.73 22.48
N ILE A 22 10.61 1.87 22.99
CA ILE A 22 11.10 0.67 22.29
C ILE A 22 9.98 -0.35 22.05
N ASP A 23 9.00 -0.42 22.94
CA ASP A 23 7.92 -1.42 22.86
C ASP A 23 7.09 -1.24 21.59
N VAL A 24 6.97 -0.01 21.09
CA VAL A 24 6.26 0.29 19.82
C VAL A 24 6.98 -0.32 18.61
N LEU A 25 8.28 -0.62 18.75
CA LEU A 25 9.10 -1.21 17.70
C LEU A 25 9.14 -2.74 17.74
N ALA A 26 8.50 -3.35 18.76
CA ALA A 26 8.41 -4.80 18.83
C ALA A 26 7.67 -5.34 17.61
N GLY A 27 8.30 -6.26 16.87
CA GLY A 27 7.75 -6.81 15.64
C GLY A 27 7.85 -5.90 14.41
N SER A 28 8.57 -4.78 14.49
CA SER A 28 8.77 -3.88 13.36
C SER A 28 9.94 -4.31 12.46
N VAL A 29 9.87 -3.94 11.17
CA VAL A 29 10.94 -4.19 10.18
C VAL A 29 11.63 -2.89 9.82
N ALA A 30 12.97 -2.90 9.82
CA ALA A 30 13.73 -1.80 9.27
C ALA A 30 13.65 -1.82 7.73
N LEU A 31 13.25 -0.70 7.13
CA LEU A 31 13.16 -0.53 5.68
C LEU A 31 14.52 -0.25 5.02
N ALA A 32 15.53 0.09 5.84
CA ALA A 32 16.91 0.28 5.43
C ALA A 32 17.85 -0.10 6.60
N PRO A 33 19.13 -0.37 6.34
CA PRO A 33 20.12 -0.55 7.40
C PRO A 33 20.14 0.67 8.31
N ILE A 34 20.08 0.44 9.63
CA ILE A 34 20.20 1.48 10.66
C ILE A 34 21.57 1.31 11.29
N GLY A 35 22.39 2.35 11.24
CA GLY A 35 23.75 2.36 11.78
C GLY A 35 23.75 2.38 13.32
N GLU A 36 24.90 1.99 13.89
CA GLU A 36 25.12 2.09 15.33
C GLU A 36 25.10 3.57 15.77
N GLY A 37 24.31 3.87 16.80
CA GLY A 37 24.13 5.24 17.29
C GLY A 37 23.16 6.08 16.48
N GLU A 38 22.57 5.53 15.43
CA GLU A 38 21.57 6.22 14.62
C GLU A 38 20.19 6.21 15.31
N LEU A 39 19.49 7.33 15.23
CA LEU A 39 18.12 7.44 15.75
C LEU A 39 17.15 6.71 14.82
N VAL A 40 16.35 5.82 15.39
CA VAL A 40 15.27 5.14 14.66
C VAL A 40 14.14 6.11 14.38
N GLN A 41 14.03 6.54 13.14
CA GLN A 41 12.95 7.43 12.67
C GLN A 41 11.73 6.62 12.22
N ARG A 42 10.54 7.24 12.29
CA ARG A 42 9.28 6.60 11.86
C ARG A 42 9.27 6.22 10.38
N SER A 43 10.00 6.95 9.55
CA SER A 43 10.15 6.65 8.12
C SER A 43 11.11 5.49 7.80
N ALA A 44 11.92 5.08 8.78
CA ALA A 44 12.91 4.01 8.61
C ALA A 44 12.38 2.63 9.02
N VAL A 45 11.17 2.55 9.57
CA VAL A 45 10.63 1.33 10.15
C VAL A 45 9.17 1.13 9.76
N LEU A 46 8.84 -0.07 9.34
CA LEU A 46 7.46 -0.52 9.17
C LEU A 46 6.99 -1.08 10.52
N THR A 47 6.04 -0.39 11.16
CA THR A 47 5.45 -0.82 12.44
C THR A 47 4.11 -1.52 12.20
N GLY A 48 3.90 -2.67 12.82
CA GLY A 48 2.58 -3.31 12.84
C GLY A 48 2.59 -4.82 12.79
N GLY A 49 2.43 -5.47 13.92
CA GLY A 49 2.09 -6.88 14.05
C GLY A 49 3.22 -7.89 13.75
N PRO A 50 2.93 -9.19 13.90
CA PRO A 50 3.87 -10.23 13.50
C PRO A 50 4.21 -10.04 12.01
N ILE A 51 5.51 -10.01 11.71
CA ILE A 51 6.01 -9.90 10.34
C ILE A 51 5.63 -11.20 9.62
N GLU A 52 4.54 -11.19 8.92
CA GLU A 52 4.36 -12.18 7.87
C GLU A 52 5.38 -11.86 6.79
N ALA A 53 6.14 -12.88 6.38
CA ALA A 53 7.13 -12.71 5.33
C ALA A 53 6.42 -12.20 4.06
N THR A 54 6.66 -10.94 3.73
CA THR A 54 6.07 -10.31 2.55
C THR A 54 7.01 -10.40 1.37
N ARG A 55 6.44 -10.55 0.18
CA ARG A 55 7.14 -10.41 -1.09
C ARG A 55 6.88 -9.01 -1.62
N GLU A 56 7.93 -8.29 -1.92
CA GLU A 56 7.80 -6.96 -2.51
C GLU A 56 7.52 -7.07 -4.01
N PHE A 57 6.48 -6.39 -4.46
CA PHE A 57 6.12 -6.31 -5.86
C PHE A 57 5.92 -4.86 -6.28
N SER A 58 6.58 -4.46 -7.37
CA SER A 58 6.49 -3.10 -7.90
C SER A 58 5.79 -3.08 -9.25
N PHE A 59 4.88 -2.13 -9.44
CA PHE A 59 4.15 -1.97 -10.69
C PHE A 59 3.89 -0.48 -11.00
N PRO A 60 3.80 -0.11 -12.29
CA PRO A 60 3.39 1.22 -12.67
C PRO A 60 1.86 1.37 -12.57
N VAL A 61 1.41 2.53 -12.10
CA VAL A 61 0.00 2.89 -12.03
C VAL A 61 -0.18 4.36 -12.43
N ASP A 62 -1.26 4.67 -13.10
CA ASP A 62 -1.60 6.05 -13.44
C ASP A 62 -1.98 6.82 -12.17
N ARG A 63 -1.57 8.09 -12.06
CA ARG A 63 -1.77 8.90 -10.85
C ARG A 63 -3.24 9.02 -10.44
N ASP A 64 -4.13 9.20 -11.42
CA ASP A 64 -5.57 9.29 -11.21
C ASP A 64 -6.18 8.01 -10.61
N ARG A 65 -5.53 6.86 -10.86
CA ARG A 65 -5.91 5.55 -10.32
C ARG A 65 -5.22 5.21 -8.99
N ALA A 66 -4.38 6.09 -8.48
CA ALA A 66 -3.65 5.94 -7.22
C ALA A 66 -3.80 7.21 -6.38
N LEU A 67 -5.03 7.53 -5.97
CA LEU A 67 -5.37 8.67 -5.13
C LEU A 67 -4.81 10.01 -5.65
N ASN A 68 -4.76 10.16 -6.98
CA ASN A 68 -4.17 11.32 -7.65
C ASN A 68 -2.70 11.59 -7.24
N GLY A 69 -2.00 10.54 -6.81
CA GLY A 69 -0.62 10.62 -6.34
C GLY A 69 -0.45 10.95 -4.85
N ASP A 70 -1.54 11.07 -4.09
CA ASP A 70 -1.49 11.25 -2.64
C ASP A 70 -1.44 9.88 -1.92
N LEU A 71 -0.42 9.10 -2.24
CA LEU A 71 -0.13 7.81 -1.62
C LEU A 71 1.26 7.85 -1.01
N ARG A 72 1.43 7.30 0.20
CA ARG A 72 2.69 7.35 0.96
C ARG A 72 3.11 5.97 1.44
N SER A 73 4.41 5.80 1.61
CA SER A 73 4.96 4.61 2.28
C SER A 73 4.41 4.48 3.69
N GLY A 74 4.08 3.26 4.10
CA GLY A 74 3.47 2.95 5.40
C GLY A 74 1.94 3.05 5.43
N GLU A 75 1.29 3.45 4.34
CA GLU A 75 -0.16 3.38 4.22
C GLU A 75 -0.60 1.96 3.82
N ARG A 76 -1.86 1.64 4.08
CA ARG A 76 -2.49 0.39 3.65
C ARG A 76 -3.49 0.63 2.53
N VAL A 77 -3.48 -0.27 1.56
CA VAL A 77 -4.28 -0.13 0.36
C VAL A 77 -4.95 -1.43 -0.06
N ASP A 78 -6.10 -1.29 -0.70
CA ASP A 78 -6.70 -2.34 -1.51
C ASP A 78 -6.29 -2.14 -2.97
N VAL A 79 -5.95 -3.21 -3.64
CA VAL A 79 -5.57 -3.21 -5.06
C VAL A 79 -6.66 -3.89 -5.86
N LEU A 80 -7.18 -3.18 -6.83
CA LEU A 80 -8.21 -3.66 -7.74
C LEU A 80 -7.65 -3.77 -9.16
N ALA A 81 -8.01 -4.82 -9.88
CA ALA A 81 -7.71 -4.98 -11.30
C ALA A 81 -8.98 -4.96 -12.14
N THR A 82 -8.96 -4.21 -13.21
CA THR A 82 -10.01 -4.20 -14.22
C THR A 82 -9.48 -4.80 -15.50
N TYR A 83 -10.02 -5.95 -15.87
CA TYR A 83 -9.74 -6.67 -17.12
C TYR A 83 -10.76 -6.31 -18.18
N GLY A 84 -10.32 -6.26 -19.43
CA GLY A 84 -11.19 -5.89 -20.55
C GLY A 84 -11.54 -4.41 -20.61
N SER A 85 -12.51 -4.07 -21.44
CA SER A 85 -12.97 -2.69 -21.63
C SER A 85 -14.45 -2.63 -22.01
N GLY A 86 -15.06 -1.46 -21.82
CA GLY A 86 -16.48 -1.24 -22.16
C GLY A 86 -17.40 -2.23 -21.44
N THR A 87 -18.27 -2.89 -22.22
CA THR A 87 -19.26 -3.86 -21.69
C THR A 87 -18.65 -5.15 -21.15
N ASP A 88 -17.42 -5.47 -21.57
CA ASP A 88 -16.74 -6.70 -21.15
C ASP A 88 -15.77 -6.49 -19.96
N ALA A 89 -15.77 -5.26 -19.44
CA ALA A 89 -14.91 -4.93 -18.30
C ALA A 89 -15.35 -5.70 -17.03
N THR A 90 -14.37 -6.33 -16.38
CA THR A 90 -14.56 -7.03 -15.11
C THR A 90 -13.53 -6.53 -14.11
N THR A 91 -13.99 -6.06 -12.96
CA THR A 91 -13.13 -5.60 -11.86
C THR A 91 -13.16 -6.59 -10.71
N THR A 92 -11.99 -6.96 -10.23
CA THR A 92 -11.79 -7.84 -9.08
C THR A 92 -10.78 -7.26 -8.11
N VAL A 93 -10.83 -7.73 -6.85
CA VAL A 93 -9.85 -7.36 -5.82
C VAL A 93 -8.66 -8.32 -5.93
N LEU A 94 -7.47 -7.79 -6.11
CA LEU A 94 -6.21 -8.55 -6.15
C LEU A 94 -5.59 -8.72 -4.76
N ALA A 95 -5.52 -7.64 -4.01
CA ALA A 95 -4.98 -7.64 -2.66
C ALA A 95 -5.80 -6.70 -1.78
N ARG A 96 -5.93 -7.08 -0.51
CA ARG A 96 -6.55 -6.26 0.52
C ARG A 96 -5.52 -5.90 1.56
N ASP A 97 -5.68 -4.71 2.11
CA ASP A 97 -4.89 -4.22 3.24
C ASP A 97 -3.36 -4.42 3.04
N ALA A 98 -2.92 -4.27 1.77
CA ALA A 98 -1.52 -4.42 1.42
C ALA A 98 -0.70 -3.22 1.89
N ASP A 99 0.47 -3.48 2.46
CA ASP A 99 1.37 -2.42 2.92
C ASP A 99 2.07 -1.73 1.74
N VAL A 100 2.00 -0.41 1.70
CA VAL A 100 2.75 0.41 0.74
C VAL A 100 4.18 0.57 1.24
N ILE A 101 5.11 -0.15 0.64
CA ILE A 101 6.54 -0.10 0.97
C ILE A 101 7.18 1.17 0.43
N ARG A 102 6.88 1.48 -0.84
CA ARG A 102 7.49 2.63 -1.53
C ARG A 102 6.57 3.19 -2.60
N VAL A 103 6.64 4.51 -2.77
CA VAL A 103 6.00 5.21 -3.89
C VAL A 103 7.05 6.12 -4.52
N THR A 104 7.22 6.03 -5.83
CA THR A 104 8.13 6.89 -6.59
C THR A 104 7.47 7.36 -7.89
N ASP A 105 7.85 8.53 -8.36
CA ASP A 105 7.47 8.96 -9.70
C ASP A 105 8.18 8.13 -10.75
N ALA A 106 7.43 7.61 -11.71
CA ALA A 106 8.05 7.01 -12.88
C ALA A 106 8.75 8.12 -13.68
N LYS A 107 10.08 8.00 -13.79
CA LYS A 107 10.87 8.94 -14.59
C LYS A 107 10.45 8.77 -16.04
N SER A 108 9.88 9.81 -16.63
CA SER A 108 9.81 9.90 -18.08
C SER A 108 11.13 10.48 -18.61
N GLY A 109 11.53 10.06 -19.80
CA GLY A 109 12.65 10.67 -20.51
C GLY A 109 12.49 12.21 -20.59
N SER A 110 13.46 12.91 -21.14
CA SER A 110 13.78 14.34 -21.03
C SER A 110 12.66 15.40 -21.21
N LEU A 111 11.39 15.03 -21.27
CA LEU A 111 10.27 15.94 -21.62
C LEU A 111 9.05 15.89 -20.69
N GLY A 112 9.22 15.59 -19.41
CA GLY A 112 8.15 15.76 -18.42
C GLY A 112 7.76 14.51 -17.63
N ALA A 113 6.93 14.69 -16.60
CA ALA A 113 6.44 13.60 -15.76
C ALA A 113 5.57 12.62 -16.58
N SER A 114 5.79 11.33 -16.42
CA SER A 114 5.03 10.30 -17.17
C SER A 114 3.55 10.20 -16.78
N GLY A 115 3.11 10.96 -15.77
CA GLY A 115 1.77 10.81 -15.18
C GLY A 115 1.59 9.48 -14.41
N LYS A 116 2.65 8.67 -14.29
CA LYS A 116 2.62 7.38 -13.60
C LYS A 116 3.44 7.40 -12.32
N LEU A 117 3.00 6.59 -11.37
CA LEU A 117 3.74 6.24 -10.17
C LEU A 117 4.25 4.81 -10.30
N ILE A 118 5.39 4.52 -9.67
CA ILE A 118 5.82 3.15 -9.35
C ILE A 118 5.48 2.92 -7.89
N ILE A 119 4.59 1.98 -7.63
CA ILE A 119 4.20 1.58 -6.28
C ILE A 119 4.81 0.22 -5.98
N THR A 120 5.45 0.11 -4.81
CA THR A 120 5.94 -1.17 -4.27
C THR A 120 5.05 -1.56 -3.11
N LEU A 121 4.47 -2.75 -3.18
CA LEU A 121 3.62 -3.32 -2.13
C LEU A 121 4.27 -4.54 -1.50
N GLY A 122 3.96 -4.77 -0.22
CA GLY A 122 4.21 -6.02 0.47
C GLY A 122 3.01 -6.95 0.32
N LEU A 123 3.24 -8.13 -0.28
CA LEU A 123 2.22 -9.16 -0.47
C LEU A 123 2.57 -10.39 0.37
N VAL A 124 1.64 -10.89 1.16
CA VAL A 124 1.84 -12.02 2.06
C VAL A 124 1.66 -13.37 1.36
N SER A 125 0.75 -13.47 0.40
CA SER A 125 0.40 -14.70 -0.30
C SER A 125 1.15 -14.85 -1.63
N ALA A 126 1.58 -16.08 -1.95
CA ALA A 126 2.14 -16.41 -3.26
C ALA A 126 1.10 -16.27 -4.37
N ASP A 127 -0.16 -16.61 -4.11
CA ASP A 127 -1.25 -16.50 -5.07
C ASP A 127 -1.53 -15.03 -5.40
N GLN A 128 -1.58 -14.15 -4.37
CA GLN A 128 -1.69 -12.71 -4.57
C GLN A 128 -0.55 -12.15 -5.44
N LEU A 129 0.67 -12.67 -5.27
CA LEU A 129 1.80 -12.24 -6.09
C LEU A 129 1.61 -12.64 -7.55
N LEU A 130 1.18 -13.89 -7.83
CA LEU A 130 0.93 -14.36 -9.20
C LEU A 130 -0.19 -13.55 -9.86
N ASP A 131 -1.27 -13.33 -9.14
CA ASP A 131 -2.40 -12.52 -9.63
C ASP A 131 -1.98 -11.06 -9.89
N ALA A 132 -1.18 -10.47 -9.00
CA ALA A 132 -0.67 -9.11 -9.16
C ALA A 132 0.27 -8.98 -10.37
N VAL A 133 1.19 -9.94 -10.57
CA VAL A 133 2.08 -9.98 -11.72
C VAL A 133 1.29 -10.12 -13.02
N HIS A 134 0.32 -11.02 -13.07
CA HIS A 134 -0.54 -11.20 -14.24
C HIS A 134 -1.35 -9.92 -14.53
N ALA A 135 -2.01 -9.36 -13.52
CA ALA A 135 -2.80 -8.15 -13.66
C ALA A 135 -1.97 -6.96 -14.15
N ALA A 136 -0.73 -6.81 -13.68
CA ALA A 136 0.16 -5.74 -14.11
C ALA A 136 0.48 -5.78 -15.61
N GLN A 137 0.32 -6.95 -16.27
CA GLN A 137 0.56 -7.12 -17.70
C GLN A 137 -0.70 -6.88 -18.54
N VAL A 138 -1.88 -7.24 -18.03
CA VAL A 138 -3.10 -7.34 -18.87
C VAL A 138 -4.29 -6.53 -18.36
N ALA A 139 -4.19 -5.93 -17.18
CA ALA A 139 -5.29 -5.22 -16.54
C ALA A 139 -4.95 -3.75 -16.24
N SER A 140 -5.99 -2.96 -16.04
CA SER A 140 -5.87 -1.63 -15.45
C SER A 140 -5.93 -1.74 -13.94
N ILE A 141 -4.88 -1.31 -13.25
CA ILE A 141 -4.80 -1.36 -11.79
C ILE A 141 -5.30 -0.05 -11.18
N THR A 142 -6.09 -0.17 -10.12
CA THR A 142 -6.55 0.96 -9.29
C THR A 142 -6.19 0.66 -7.84
N VAL A 143 -5.62 1.64 -7.15
CA VAL A 143 -5.22 1.55 -5.75
C VAL A 143 -6.14 2.44 -4.91
N VAL A 144 -6.70 1.87 -3.86
CA VAL A 144 -7.62 2.54 -2.94
C VAL A 144 -7.05 2.47 -1.53
N ARG A 145 -7.04 3.59 -0.80
CA ARG A 145 -6.58 3.61 0.59
C ARG A 145 -7.54 2.82 1.47
N SER A 146 -7.01 1.83 2.19
CA SER A 146 -7.72 1.10 3.23
C SER A 146 -7.60 1.84 4.55
N THR A 147 -8.66 2.49 5.02
CA THR A 147 -8.67 3.26 6.26
C THR A 147 -9.80 2.76 7.15
N LEU A 148 -9.56 1.71 7.93
CA LEU A 148 -10.52 1.13 8.87
C LEU A 148 -11.91 0.83 8.23
N ALA A 149 -11.96 0.72 6.92
CA ALA A 149 -13.15 0.32 6.18
C ALA A 149 -13.35 -1.20 6.30
N GLY A 150 -14.58 -1.65 6.17
CA GLY A 150 -14.84 -3.10 6.03
C GLY A 150 -14.21 -3.64 4.75
N ASP A 151 -14.02 -4.96 4.71
CA ASP A 151 -13.35 -5.63 3.59
C ASP A 151 -13.97 -5.31 2.23
N THR A 152 -13.13 -4.90 1.30
CA THR A 152 -13.49 -4.80 -0.11
C THR A 152 -13.64 -6.21 -0.69
N THR A 153 -14.84 -6.59 -1.09
CA THR A 153 -15.13 -7.95 -1.54
C THR A 153 -15.81 -8.00 -2.89
N GLY A 154 -15.62 -9.10 -3.58
CA GLY A 154 -16.35 -9.51 -4.78
C GLY A 154 -15.74 -9.03 -6.09
N THR A 155 -16.40 -9.44 -7.16
CA THR A 155 -16.09 -9.08 -8.55
C THR A 155 -17.26 -8.30 -9.13
N ARG A 156 -16.99 -7.37 -10.00
CA ARG A 156 -18.01 -6.61 -10.73
C ARG A 156 -17.72 -6.66 -12.21
N SER A 157 -18.79 -6.81 -13.00
CA SER A 157 -18.75 -6.68 -14.45
C SER A 157 -19.87 -5.76 -14.91
N SER A 158 -19.81 -5.28 -16.12
CA SER A 158 -20.85 -4.41 -16.69
C SER A 158 -22.21 -5.13 -16.85
N THR A 159 -22.19 -6.46 -17.00
CA THR A 159 -23.40 -7.28 -17.02
C THR A 159 -24.00 -7.54 -15.64
N THR A 160 -23.17 -7.48 -14.61
CA THR A 160 -23.61 -7.43 -13.22
C THR A 160 -23.60 -5.97 -12.75
N GLY A 161 -24.51 -5.15 -13.23
CA GLY A 161 -24.71 -3.78 -12.74
C GLY A 161 -24.69 -3.71 -11.21
N PRO A 162 -24.60 -2.53 -10.59
CA PRO A 162 -24.61 -2.42 -9.14
C PRO A 162 -25.80 -3.23 -8.64
N LEU A 163 -25.52 -4.28 -7.87
CA LEU A 163 -26.57 -5.08 -7.25
C LEU A 163 -27.51 -4.08 -6.60
N ALA A 164 -28.75 -4.00 -7.09
CA ALA A 164 -29.77 -3.23 -6.43
C ALA A 164 -29.69 -3.68 -4.97
N ARG A 165 -29.32 -2.77 -4.07
CA ARG A 165 -29.40 -3.06 -2.65
C ARG A 165 -30.84 -3.46 -2.43
N SER A 166 -31.08 -4.73 -2.17
CA SER A 166 -32.32 -5.20 -1.64
C SER A 166 -32.55 -4.35 -0.40
N VAL A 167 -33.43 -3.38 -0.51
CA VAL A 167 -33.96 -2.67 0.63
C VAL A 167 -34.83 -3.74 1.34
N ALA A 168 -34.14 -4.59 2.11
CA ALA A 168 -34.79 -5.49 3.03
C ALA A 168 -35.67 -4.62 3.92
N GLY A 169 -36.98 -4.86 3.83
CA GLY A 169 -38.02 -4.07 4.42
C GLY A 169 -37.75 -3.71 5.86
N ARG A 170 -38.01 -2.47 6.12
CA ARG A 170 -38.19 -1.94 7.47
C ARG A 170 -39.60 -2.38 7.91
N PRO A 171 -39.74 -3.03 9.08
CA PRO A 171 -41.06 -3.29 9.66
C PRO A 171 -41.78 -2.00 10.02
#